data_0996a2b76120d3b0fabc7f8e003e4a74
#
_entry.id   0996a2b76120d3b0fabc7f8e003e4a74
#
_cell.length_a   1.000
_cell.length_b   1.000
_cell.length_c   1.000
_cell.angle_alpha   90.00
_cell.angle_beta   90.00
_cell.angle_gamma   90.00
#
_symmetry.space_group_name_H-M   'P 1'
#
loop_
_entity.id
_entity.type
_entity.pdbx_description
1 polymer ?
#
loop_
_entity_poly.entity_id
_entity_poly.type
_entity_poly.pdbx_seq_one_letter_code
_entity_poly.pdbx_strand_id
1 'polypeptide(L)'
;MSSIGLPGLNGFIGELFILVGAFQVKWWWALIGTSGIVLGAAYMLWAYQRIMFGKLENEKNKNLPDLNLRELATFAPLIVLAFWIGLYPKPFFDLMAPAVDNLVSALGAAAVAMP
;
A
#
# COMPACT_ATOMS: atom_id res chain seq x y z
N MET A 1 -1.72 -6.25 -6.95
CA MET A 1 -2.13 -4.93 -7.45
C MET A 1 -2.07 -3.85 -6.38
N SER A 2 -2.58 -4.09 -5.17
CA SER A 2 -2.46 -3.10 -4.08
C SER A 2 -1.01 -2.85 -3.65
N SER A 3 -0.19 -3.89 -3.61
CA SER A 3 1.26 -3.79 -3.28
C SER A 3 2.13 -3.13 -4.35
N ILE A 4 1.58 -2.85 -5.53
CA ILE A 4 2.26 -2.12 -6.61
C ILE A 4 1.93 -0.61 -6.55
N GLY A 5 1.05 -0.21 -5.62
CA GLY A 5 0.58 1.17 -5.55
C GLY A 5 -0.40 1.53 -6.69
N LEU A 6 -1.26 0.59 -7.11
CA LEU A 6 -2.25 0.90 -8.15
C LEU A 6 -3.23 1.97 -7.65
N PRO A 7 -3.41 3.10 -8.39
CA PRO A 7 -4.38 4.13 -8.03
C PRO A 7 -5.79 3.56 -7.84
N GLY A 8 -6.46 3.98 -6.77
CA GLY A 8 -7.77 3.46 -6.37
C GLY A 8 -7.70 2.31 -5.35
N LEU A 9 -6.51 1.84 -4.99
CA LEU A 9 -6.28 0.85 -3.93
C LEU A 9 -5.53 1.47 -2.74
N ASN A 10 -5.65 0.85 -1.58
CA ASN A 10 -5.11 1.37 -0.33
C ASN A 10 -3.59 1.54 -0.34
N GLY A 11 -2.83 0.70 -1.05
CA GLY A 11 -1.38 0.83 -1.16
C GLY A 11 -0.94 2.17 -1.75
N PHE A 12 -1.59 2.60 -2.83
CA PHE A 12 -1.30 3.88 -3.48
C PHE A 12 -1.43 5.08 -2.53
N ILE A 13 -2.49 5.08 -1.71
CA ILE A 13 -2.75 6.19 -0.77
C ILE A 13 -1.59 6.33 0.22
N GLY A 14 -1.12 5.22 0.80
CA GLY A 14 0.02 5.24 1.73
C GLY A 14 1.30 5.74 1.07
N GLU A 15 1.64 5.20 -0.09
CA GLU A 15 2.83 5.59 -0.86
C GLU A 15 2.81 7.07 -1.25
N LEU A 16 1.67 7.55 -1.76
CA LEU A 16 1.49 8.94 -2.16
C LEU A 16 1.72 9.91 -1.00
N PHE A 17 1.11 9.65 0.16
CA PHE A 17 1.26 10.55 1.32
C PHE A 17 2.68 10.56 1.87
N ILE A 18 3.36 9.41 1.89
CA ILE A 18 4.77 9.33 2.29
C ILE A 18 5.65 10.15 1.33
N LEU A 19 5.44 10.01 0.00
CA LEU A 19 6.21 10.76 -0.98
C LEU A 19 5.94 12.26 -0.92
N VAL A 20 4.69 12.67 -0.74
CA VAL A 20 4.32 14.08 -0.57
C VAL A 20 4.97 14.66 0.69
N GLY A 21 4.94 13.94 1.82
CA GLY A 21 5.62 14.35 3.04
C GLY A 21 7.14 14.46 2.85
N ALA A 22 7.76 13.48 2.22
CA ALA A 22 9.19 13.51 1.92
C ALA A 22 9.57 14.68 1.00
N PHE A 23 8.73 14.98 -0.01
CA PHE A 23 8.93 16.10 -0.94
C PHE A 23 8.87 17.46 -0.24
N GLN A 24 7.99 17.64 0.73
CA GLN A 24 7.89 18.87 1.53
C GLN A 24 9.16 19.13 2.36
N VAL A 25 9.85 18.09 2.80
CA VAL A 25 11.12 18.22 3.53
C VAL A 25 12.26 18.48 2.58
N LYS A 26 12.47 17.62 1.58
CA LYS A 26 13.46 17.77 0.50
C LYS A 26 13.04 16.96 -0.71
N TRP A 27 12.98 17.60 -1.87
CA TRP A 27 12.56 16.98 -3.14
C TRP A 27 13.34 15.71 -3.52
N TRP A 28 14.63 15.65 -3.23
CA TRP A 28 15.46 14.50 -3.59
C TRP A 28 15.19 13.26 -2.74
N TRP A 29 14.65 13.38 -1.51
CA TRP A 29 14.15 12.25 -0.74
C TRP A 29 12.96 11.59 -1.43
N ALA A 30 12.05 12.39 -1.97
CA ALA A 30 10.92 11.89 -2.75
C ALA A 30 11.40 11.22 -4.05
N LEU A 31 12.43 11.75 -4.70
CA LEU A 31 13.01 11.16 -5.91
C LEU A 31 13.58 9.75 -5.63
N ILE A 32 14.35 9.59 -4.55
CA ILE A 32 14.88 8.28 -4.14
C ILE A 32 13.72 7.34 -3.78
N GLY A 33 12.72 7.81 -3.01
CA GLY A 33 11.55 7.02 -2.66
C GLY A 33 10.77 6.54 -3.89
N THR A 34 10.57 7.42 -4.87
CA THR A 34 9.91 7.08 -6.14
C THR A 34 10.65 5.99 -6.91
N SER A 35 11.98 6.00 -6.91
CA SER A 35 12.77 4.94 -7.56
C SER A 35 12.48 3.56 -6.94
N GLY A 36 12.26 3.50 -5.62
CA GLY A 36 11.87 2.28 -4.92
C GLY A 36 10.48 1.77 -5.36
N ILE A 37 9.52 2.66 -5.57
CA ILE A 37 8.18 2.31 -6.08
C ILE A 37 8.29 1.74 -7.49
N VAL A 38 9.06 2.36 -8.37
CA VAL A 38 9.27 1.86 -9.75
C VAL A 38 9.89 0.47 -9.75
N LEU A 39 10.93 0.25 -8.93
CA LEU A 39 11.56 -1.07 -8.79
C LEU A 39 10.60 -2.10 -8.20
N GLY A 40 9.82 -1.70 -7.18
CA GLY A 40 8.77 -2.52 -6.57
C GLY A 40 7.73 -2.96 -7.60
N ALA A 41 7.22 -2.03 -8.39
CA ALA A 41 6.28 -2.32 -9.47
C ALA A 41 6.89 -3.28 -10.51
N ALA A 42 8.13 -3.06 -10.91
CA ALA A 42 8.80 -3.89 -11.90
C ALA A 42 8.93 -5.36 -11.45
N TYR A 43 9.43 -5.62 -10.23
CA TYR A 43 9.60 -7.00 -9.77
C TYR A 43 8.26 -7.68 -9.45
N MET A 44 7.27 -6.94 -8.94
CA MET A 44 5.94 -7.49 -8.66
C MET A 44 5.18 -7.83 -9.93
N LEU A 45 5.23 -6.97 -10.96
CA LEU A 45 4.64 -7.26 -12.26
C LEU A 45 5.32 -8.45 -12.94
N TRP A 46 6.63 -8.56 -12.82
CA TRP A 46 7.37 -9.72 -13.31
C TRP A 46 6.97 -11.03 -12.60
N ALA A 47 6.83 -10.98 -11.26
CA ALA A 47 6.34 -12.11 -10.48
C ALA A 47 4.90 -12.48 -10.87
N TYR A 48 4.02 -11.47 -11.00
CA TYR A 48 2.64 -11.65 -11.44
C TYR A 48 2.55 -12.33 -12.82
N GLN A 49 3.34 -11.85 -13.77
CA GLN A 49 3.39 -12.43 -15.11
C GLN A 49 3.77 -13.92 -15.06
N ARG A 50 4.75 -14.29 -14.24
CA ARG A 50 5.18 -15.68 -14.12
C ARG A 50 4.13 -16.58 -13.46
N ILE A 51 3.46 -16.08 -12.44
CA ILE A 51 2.47 -16.84 -11.68
C ILE A 51 1.17 -16.99 -12.48
N MET A 52 0.68 -15.91 -13.07
CA MET A 52 -0.66 -15.88 -13.70
C MET A 52 -0.64 -16.29 -15.16
N PHE A 53 0.44 -16.03 -15.88
CA PHE A 53 0.56 -16.32 -17.32
C PHE A 53 1.62 -17.39 -17.63
N GLY A 54 2.24 -17.96 -16.60
CA GLY A 54 3.19 -19.07 -16.75
C GLY A 54 2.51 -20.37 -17.19
N LYS A 55 3.29 -21.26 -17.80
CA LYS A 55 2.80 -22.61 -18.16
C LYS A 55 2.56 -23.42 -16.88
N LEU A 56 1.46 -24.17 -16.88
CA LEU A 56 1.12 -25.08 -15.80
C LEU A 56 1.95 -26.38 -15.94
N GLU A 57 3.16 -26.39 -15.38
CA GLU A 57 4.10 -27.52 -15.49
C GLU A 57 3.84 -28.60 -14.45
N ASN A 58 3.28 -28.23 -13.28
CA ASN A 58 3.01 -29.20 -12.21
C ASN A 58 1.64 -29.84 -12.39
N GLU A 59 1.65 -31.14 -12.63
CA GLU A 59 0.41 -31.94 -12.84
C GLU A 59 -0.54 -31.92 -11.65
N LYS A 60 -0.02 -31.77 -10.42
CA LYS A 60 -0.83 -31.67 -9.20
C LYS A 60 -1.73 -30.43 -9.18
N ASN A 61 -1.35 -29.38 -9.90
CA ASN A 61 -2.07 -28.10 -9.93
C ASN A 61 -3.14 -28.07 -11.04
N LYS A 62 -3.20 -29.07 -11.91
CA LYS A 62 -4.17 -29.12 -13.03
C LYS A 62 -5.62 -29.31 -12.57
N ASN A 63 -5.82 -29.95 -11.42
CA ASN A 63 -7.14 -30.32 -10.88
C ASN A 63 -7.47 -29.59 -9.57
N LEU A 64 -6.89 -28.40 -9.34
CA LEU A 64 -7.25 -27.60 -8.17
C LEU A 64 -8.69 -27.12 -8.30
N PRO A 65 -9.53 -27.31 -7.27
CA PRO A 65 -10.86 -26.73 -7.23
C PRO A 65 -10.78 -25.20 -7.15
N ASP A 66 -11.74 -24.52 -7.74
CA ASP A 66 -11.88 -23.08 -7.61
C ASP A 66 -12.36 -22.69 -6.20
N LEU A 67 -12.29 -21.41 -5.88
CA LEU A 67 -12.68 -20.88 -4.58
C LEU A 67 -14.13 -21.25 -4.24
N ASN A 68 -14.32 -21.78 -3.03
CA ASN A 68 -15.65 -22.02 -2.53
C ASN A 68 -16.27 -20.74 -1.91
N LEU A 69 -17.59 -20.78 -1.65
CA LEU A 69 -18.31 -19.63 -1.11
C LEU A 69 -17.76 -19.13 0.24
N ARG A 70 -17.26 -20.02 1.07
CA ARG A 70 -16.66 -19.69 2.37
C ARG A 70 -15.36 -18.91 2.19
N GLU A 71 -14.50 -19.33 1.27
CA GLU A 71 -13.25 -18.65 0.94
C GLU A 71 -13.52 -17.29 0.32
N LEU A 72 -14.48 -17.21 -0.60
CA LEU A 72 -14.91 -15.95 -1.19
C LEU A 72 -15.43 -14.97 -0.11
N ALA A 73 -16.24 -15.44 0.84
CA ALA A 73 -16.73 -14.61 1.95
C ALA A 73 -15.58 -14.11 2.87
N THR A 74 -14.49 -14.85 2.96
CA THR A 74 -13.29 -14.44 3.72
C THR A 74 -12.49 -13.36 2.98
N PHE A 75 -12.39 -13.44 1.66
CA PHE A 75 -11.65 -12.45 0.85
C PHE A 75 -12.46 -11.18 0.56
N ALA A 76 -13.78 -11.28 0.43
CA ALA A 76 -14.63 -10.16 0.06
C ALA A 76 -14.44 -8.90 0.94
N PRO A 77 -14.44 -8.97 2.29
CA PRO A 77 -14.24 -7.80 3.13
C PRO A 77 -12.87 -7.15 2.95
N LEU A 78 -11.81 -7.94 2.70
CA LEU A 78 -10.47 -7.43 2.45
C LEU A 78 -10.40 -6.65 1.13
N ILE A 79 -11.05 -7.17 0.09
CA ILE A 79 -11.13 -6.51 -1.21
C ILE A 79 -11.92 -5.20 -1.08
N VAL A 80 -13.08 -5.24 -0.40
CA VAL A 80 -13.91 -4.03 -0.16
C VAL A 80 -13.11 -2.97 0.60
N LEU A 81 -12.39 -3.33 1.66
CA LEU A 81 -11.56 -2.41 2.42
C LEU A 81 -10.42 -1.83 1.59
N ALA A 82 -9.78 -2.62 0.74
CA ALA A 82 -8.71 -2.16 -0.13
C ALA A 82 -9.20 -1.06 -1.10
N PHE A 83 -10.38 -1.24 -1.70
CA PHE A 83 -11.01 -0.23 -2.54
C PHE A 83 -11.54 0.97 -1.74
N TRP A 84 -12.17 0.72 -0.60
CA TRP A 84 -12.71 1.80 0.22
C TRP A 84 -11.62 2.75 0.70
N ILE A 85 -10.53 2.24 1.25
CA ILE A 85 -9.39 3.06 1.68
C ILE A 85 -8.74 3.77 0.48
N GLY A 86 -8.67 3.10 -0.67
CA GLY A 86 -8.07 3.66 -1.87
C GLY A 86 -8.88 4.78 -2.53
N LEU A 87 -10.21 4.69 -2.49
CA LEU A 87 -11.10 5.67 -3.12
C LEU A 87 -11.58 6.76 -2.16
N TYR A 88 -11.75 6.44 -0.88
CA TYR A 88 -12.22 7.36 0.14
C TYR A 88 -11.47 7.21 1.45
N PRO A 89 -10.21 7.64 1.51
CA PRO A 89 -9.32 7.49 2.67
C PRO A 89 -9.68 8.40 3.85
N LYS A 90 -10.49 9.44 3.63
CA LYS A 90 -10.77 10.49 4.62
C LYS A 90 -11.18 9.96 6.00
N PRO A 91 -12.13 8.99 6.17
CA PRO A 91 -12.53 8.52 7.48
C PRO A 91 -11.38 7.90 8.29
N PHE A 92 -10.43 7.26 7.60
CA PHE A 92 -9.27 6.63 8.23
C PHE A 92 -8.26 7.68 8.68
N PHE A 93 -8.04 8.72 7.89
CA PHE A 93 -7.18 9.83 8.27
C PHE A 93 -7.77 10.65 9.41
N ASP A 94 -9.06 10.95 9.39
CA ASP A 94 -9.74 11.66 10.46
C ASP A 94 -9.61 10.91 11.81
N LEU A 95 -9.64 9.59 11.80
CA LEU A 95 -9.44 8.75 12.98
C LEU A 95 -7.99 8.80 13.50
N MET A 96 -7.00 8.90 12.60
CA MET A 96 -5.58 8.93 12.97
C MET A 96 -5.08 10.33 13.32
N ALA A 97 -5.70 11.38 12.78
CA ALA A 97 -5.25 12.77 12.92
C ALA A 97 -4.96 13.17 14.37
N PRO A 98 -5.82 12.92 15.38
CA PRO A 98 -5.53 13.33 16.75
C PRO A 98 -4.27 12.70 17.35
N ALA A 99 -4.00 11.43 17.00
CA ALA A 99 -2.81 10.73 17.46
C ALA A 99 -1.53 11.28 16.82
N VAL A 100 -1.61 11.59 15.52
CA VAL A 100 -0.50 12.19 14.76
C VAL A 100 -0.21 13.60 15.26
N ASP A 101 -1.24 14.43 15.48
CA ASP A 101 -1.10 15.81 15.99
C ASP A 101 -0.46 15.83 17.38
N ASN A 102 -0.86 14.91 18.26
CA ASN A 102 -0.25 14.76 19.57
C ASN A 102 1.24 14.38 19.48
N LEU A 103 1.59 13.47 18.58
CA LEU A 103 2.97 13.05 18.37
C LEU A 103 3.82 14.22 17.83
N VAL A 104 3.32 14.92 16.82
CA VAL A 104 4.03 16.06 16.21
C VAL A 104 4.24 17.18 17.24
N SER A 105 3.22 17.47 18.05
CA SER A 105 3.32 18.47 19.13
C SER A 105 4.36 18.10 20.19
N ALA A 106 4.37 16.82 20.60
CA ALA A 106 5.35 16.30 21.58
C ALA A 106 6.79 16.38 21.04
N LEU A 107 6.99 16.02 19.76
CA LEU A 107 8.29 16.12 19.10
C LEU A 107 8.75 17.56 18.93
N GLY A 108 7.84 18.47 18.58
CA GLY A 108 8.12 19.92 18.49
C GLY A 108 8.54 20.51 19.85
N ALA A 109 7.84 20.15 20.92
CA ALA A 109 8.20 20.57 22.27
C ALA A 109 9.57 20.00 22.70
N ALA A 110 9.87 18.75 22.40
CA ALA A 110 11.16 18.13 22.69
C ALA A 110 12.32 18.77 21.91
N ALA A 111 12.10 19.13 20.65
CA ALA A 111 13.11 19.78 19.82
C ALA A 111 13.46 21.21 20.32
N VAL A 112 12.49 21.92 20.88
CA VAL A 112 12.72 23.25 21.48
C VAL A 112 13.41 23.15 22.86
N ALA A 113 13.25 22.03 23.57
CA ALA A 113 13.85 21.80 24.88
C ALA A 113 15.30 21.28 24.85
N MET A 114 15.81 20.91 23.67
CA MET A 114 17.21 20.53 23.49
C MET A 114 18.08 21.77 23.27
N PRO A 115 19.12 22.01 24.11
CA PRO A 115 20.02 23.14 23.99
C PRO A 115 20.88 23.08 22.74
#